data_2e5ede2e0e4c48b455194eed2d938fad
#
_entry.id   2e5ede2e0e4c48b455194eed2d938fad
#
_cell.length_a   1.000
_cell.length_b   1.000
_cell.length_c   1.000
_cell.angle_alpha   90.00
_cell.angle_beta   90.00
_cell.angle_gamma   90.00
#
_symmetry.space_group_name_H-M   'P 1'
#
loop_
_entity.id
_entity.type
_entity.pdbx_description
1 polymer ?
#
loop_
_entity_poly.entity_id
_entity_poly.type
_entity_poly.pdbx_seq_one_letter_code
_entity_poly.pdbx_strand_id
1 'polypeptide(L)'
;MLRQHRAEGNRAYDKKNDTPGLPGLRVWGRAKTMTNETWGRVQQELLKRIGKNNYATWIEPLKLTQLKNGVASFEVPSQFHGNWVSRNYADQIQVHMNGAGAAIERLEFVAGLTASPAQPKKSSGRSLSNALPKSRNAPTEDVPGAPLDARFTFETFVVGKPNELAHAAARRVAEGGPVTFNPLFLYGGVGLGKTHLMHAIAHEIHVRQPHLRVLYLSAEQFMYRFVQALRERQIMDFKELFRSVDVLMVDDVQFIAGKDSTQEEFFHTFNALVDQNKQIVISADRAPGEIKDLEERIKSRLQCGLVVDLHPTDYELRLGIMQQKAEFYRQQYRGLVLADGVVEFLAHRITTNVRVLEGALMRLFAFASLVGREITLDLAQDCLADILRASDRKVTIEEIQRKVAEHYNIRLSDMIGPKRVRTIARPRQIAMYLSKQLTPRSLPEIGRRFGGRDHTTIMHGVRKIEELMATDSQLSDDLLLLRRLLQG
;
A
#
# COMPACT_ATOMS: atom_id res chain seq x y z
N MET A 1 6.16 51.93 52.65
CA MET A 1 5.55 51.79 53.99
C MET A 1 5.56 50.31 54.31
N LEU A 2 6.50 49.91 55.08
CA LEU A 2 6.47 49.50 56.49
C LEU A 2 5.79 48.14 56.68
N ARG A 3 6.52 47.15 56.97
CA ARG A 3 7.20 46.57 58.18
C ARG A 3 6.53 45.24 58.51
N GLN A 4 7.24 44.15 58.53
CA GLN A 4 8.05 43.54 59.62
C GLN A 4 7.17 42.94 60.76
N HIS A 5 7.34 41.64 61.05
CA HIS A 5 8.05 41.04 62.20
C HIS A 5 7.81 39.54 62.19
N ARG A 6 8.84 38.63 62.18
CA ARG A 6 9.67 38.16 63.33
C ARG A 6 8.83 37.63 64.47
N ALA A 7 9.01 36.55 65.10
CA ALA A 7 10.16 35.63 65.31
C ALA A 7 9.66 34.47 66.23
N GLU A 8 10.39 33.37 66.18
CA GLU A 8 10.97 32.63 67.32
C GLU A 8 10.06 31.84 68.30
N GLY A 9 10.47 30.59 68.55
CA GLY A 9 10.14 29.86 69.76
C GLY A 9 10.49 28.37 69.70
N ASN A 10 11.75 28.10 69.85
CA ASN A 10 12.39 26.85 70.19
C ASN A 10 11.92 26.28 71.52
N ARG A 11 11.65 24.98 71.67
CA ARG A 11 12.05 24.16 72.83
C ARG A 11 11.81 22.67 72.65
N ALA A 12 12.91 21.96 72.74
CA ALA A 12 13.01 20.53 72.95
C ALA A 12 12.39 20.10 74.27
N TYR A 13 11.82 18.89 74.34
CA TYR A 13 12.01 17.97 75.42
C TYR A 13 11.79 16.52 75.00
N ASP A 14 12.58 15.74 75.54
CA ASP A 14 13.08 14.40 75.43
C ASP A 14 12.13 13.31 75.99
N LYS A 15 12.30 12.07 75.48
CA LYS A 15 12.11 10.74 76.11
C LYS A 15 10.77 10.03 76.03
N LYS A 16 10.79 8.97 75.38
CA LYS A 16 10.79 7.51 75.74
C LYS A 16 9.91 6.68 74.85
N ASN A 17 10.57 5.72 74.22
CA ASN A 17 10.20 4.32 73.98
C ASN A 17 8.70 3.96 74.05
N ASP A 18 8.17 3.57 72.88
CA ASP A 18 7.59 2.24 72.74
C ASP A 18 7.41 1.93 71.24
N THR A 19 8.15 0.93 70.78
CA THR A 19 7.95 0.28 69.48
C THR A 19 6.79 -0.71 69.62
N PRO A 20 5.89 -0.77 68.63
CA PRO A 20 5.59 -2.06 68.06
C PRO A 20 5.73 -2.08 66.53
N GLY A 21 6.53 -3.00 66.09
CA GLY A 21 6.34 -3.90 64.98
C GLY A 21 5.96 -3.30 63.64
N LEU A 22 6.96 -2.98 62.77
CA LEU A 22 6.81 -3.00 61.34
C LEU A 22 6.55 -4.41 60.86
N PRO A 23 5.43 -4.72 60.11
CA PRO A 23 5.29 -5.97 59.42
C PRO A 23 6.16 -5.91 58.17
N GLY A 24 7.09 -6.81 58.15
CA GLY A 24 7.85 -7.43 57.09
C GLY A 24 7.80 -6.85 55.70
N LEU A 25 8.95 -6.38 55.22
CA LEU A 25 9.34 -6.48 53.85
C LEU A 25 9.07 -7.91 53.35
N ARG A 26 7.95 -8.10 52.67
CA ARG A 26 7.72 -9.34 51.90
C ARG A 26 8.57 -9.22 50.62
N VAL A 27 9.64 -9.96 50.70
CA VAL A 27 10.37 -10.65 49.64
C VAL A 27 9.61 -10.61 48.30
N TRP A 28 10.27 -10.12 47.30
CA TRP A 28 9.94 -10.29 45.88
C TRP A 28 9.50 -11.74 45.63
N GLY A 29 8.20 -11.91 45.49
CA GLY A 29 7.60 -13.18 45.10
C GLY A 29 8.07 -13.53 43.71
N ARG A 30 8.60 -14.73 43.56
CA ARG A 30 8.93 -15.48 42.36
C ARG A 30 8.05 -15.03 41.21
N ALA A 31 8.67 -14.56 40.12
CA ALA A 31 8.05 -14.48 38.81
C ALA A 31 7.42 -15.85 38.52
N LYS A 32 6.10 -15.93 38.50
CA LYS A 32 5.37 -17.11 38.04
C LYS A 32 5.76 -17.25 36.57
N THR A 33 6.48 -18.31 36.26
CA THR A 33 6.68 -18.77 34.88
C THR A 33 5.31 -18.93 34.27
N MET A 34 5.04 -18.14 33.23
CA MET A 34 3.78 -18.23 32.51
C MET A 34 3.75 -19.59 31.81
N THR A 35 2.86 -20.47 32.28
CA THR A 35 2.70 -21.79 31.70
C THR A 35 1.80 -21.71 30.48
N ASN A 36 1.85 -22.72 29.60
CA ASN A 36 0.94 -22.87 28.46
C ASN A 36 -0.55 -22.74 28.86
N GLU A 37 -0.90 -23.06 30.12
CA GLU A 37 -2.24 -22.89 30.67
C GLU A 37 -2.66 -21.42 30.79
N THR A 38 -1.73 -20.52 31.13
CA THR A 38 -2.03 -19.07 31.23
C THR A 38 -2.24 -18.47 29.87
N TRP A 39 -1.43 -18.86 28.88
CA TRP A 39 -1.63 -18.48 27.49
C TRP A 39 -2.98 -18.98 26.94
N GLY A 40 -3.38 -20.20 27.26
CA GLY A 40 -4.69 -20.75 26.89
C GLY A 40 -5.88 -19.91 27.42
N ARG A 41 -5.79 -19.38 28.66
CA ARG A 41 -6.81 -18.45 29.19
C ARG A 41 -6.85 -17.12 28.43
N VAL A 42 -5.70 -16.56 28.12
CA VAL A 42 -5.61 -15.33 27.31
C VAL A 42 -6.20 -15.55 25.92
N GLN A 43 -5.93 -16.70 25.31
CA GLN A 43 -6.51 -17.07 24.03
C GLN A 43 -8.06 -17.15 24.08
N GLN A 44 -8.63 -17.69 25.15
CA GLN A 44 -10.09 -17.75 25.31
C GLN A 44 -10.72 -16.35 25.44
N GLU A 45 -10.08 -15.44 26.17
CA GLU A 45 -10.57 -14.05 26.28
C GLU A 45 -10.45 -13.30 24.95
N LEU A 46 -9.34 -13.50 24.22
CA LEU A 46 -9.17 -12.94 22.87
C LEU A 46 -10.22 -13.49 21.88
N LEU A 47 -10.53 -14.80 21.95
CA LEU A 47 -11.58 -15.42 21.12
C LEU A 47 -12.94 -14.73 21.28
N LYS A 48 -13.33 -14.42 22.53
CA LYS A 48 -14.60 -13.73 22.82
C LYS A 48 -14.63 -12.32 22.24
N ARG A 49 -13.49 -11.64 22.19
CA ARG A 49 -13.41 -10.23 21.82
C ARG A 49 -13.24 -9.99 20.32
N ILE A 50 -12.43 -10.80 19.63
CA ILE A 50 -12.10 -10.62 18.21
C ILE A 50 -12.92 -11.51 17.26
N GLY A 51 -13.70 -12.42 17.81
CA GLY A 51 -14.56 -13.32 17.04
C GLY A 51 -13.83 -14.55 16.49
N LYS A 52 -14.60 -15.62 16.24
CA LYS A 52 -14.08 -16.97 15.92
C LYS A 52 -13.20 -17.00 14.67
N ASN A 53 -13.56 -16.27 13.61
CA ASN A 53 -12.82 -16.28 12.35
C ASN A 53 -11.45 -15.58 12.45
N ASN A 54 -11.41 -14.40 13.07
CA ASN A 54 -10.16 -13.67 13.28
C ASN A 54 -9.23 -14.38 14.25
N TYR A 55 -9.81 -15.00 15.29
CA TYR A 55 -9.05 -15.78 16.25
C TYR A 55 -8.36 -16.99 15.58
N ALA A 56 -9.10 -17.82 14.83
CA ALA A 56 -8.57 -18.99 14.16
C ALA A 56 -7.46 -18.64 13.14
N THR A 57 -7.61 -17.50 12.47
CA THR A 57 -6.64 -17.05 11.45
C THR A 57 -5.37 -16.47 12.07
N TRP A 58 -5.48 -15.66 13.14
CA TRP A 58 -4.37 -14.79 13.55
C TRP A 58 -3.82 -15.10 14.94
N ILE A 59 -4.62 -15.62 15.87
CA ILE A 59 -4.21 -15.85 17.28
C ILE A 59 -3.94 -17.32 17.58
N GLU A 60 -4.75 -18.21 17.04
CA GLU A 60 -4.59 -19.66 17.26
C GLU A 60 -3.23 -20.19 16.80
N PRO A 61 -2.64 -19.74 15.66
CA PRO A 61 -1.33 -20.19 15.23
C PRO A 61 -0.14 -19.68 16.06
N LEU A 62 -0.37 -18.74 17.01
CA LEU A 62 0.70 -18.19 17.85
C LEU A 62 1.08 -19.18 18.95
N LYS A 63 2.37 -19.49 19.05
CA LYS A 63 2.92 -20.30 20.14
C LYS A 63 3.82 -19.44 21.02
N LEU A 64 3.48 -19.30 22.29
CA LEU A 64 4.34 -18.63 23.26
C LEU A 64 5.58 -19.49 23.52
N THR A 65 6.76 -19.02 23.10
CA THR A 65 8.03 -19.74 23.25
C THR A 65 8.81 -19.33 24.48
N GLN A 66 8.79 -18.03 24.79
CA GLN A 66 9.58 -17.51 25.91
C GLN A 66 8.94 -16.28 26.55
N LEU A 67 9.08 -16.17 27.86
CA LEU A 67 8.76 -14.97 28.62
C LEU A 67 9.93 -14.64 29.55
N LYS A 68 10.70 -13.58 29.23
CA LYS A 68 11.82 -13.12 30.04
C LYS A 68 11.90 -11.59 30.04
N ASN A 69 12.24 -11.01 31.19
CA ASN A 69 12.52 -9.59 31.35
C ASN A 69 11.45 -8.66 30.75
N GLY A 70 10.15 -8.99 30.92
CA GLY A 70 9.07 -8.19 30.35
C GLY A 70 8.84 -8.37 28.84
N VAL A 71 9.59 -9.27 28.17
CA VAL A 71 9.40 -9.58 26.75
C VAL A 71 8.75 -10.94 26.58
N ALA A 72 7.64 -11.00 25.85
CA ALA A 72 7.00 -12.24 25.44
C ALA A 72 7.30 -12.52 23.96
N SER A 73 7.97 -13.66 23.71
CA SER A 73 8.34 -14.11 22.36
C SER A 73 7.37 -15.17 21.87
N PHE A 74 6.80 -14.94 20.68
CA PHE A 74 5.88 -15.84 20.00
C PHE A 74 6.49 -16.42 18.75
N GLU A 75 6.40 -17.74 18.58
CA GLU A 75 6.64 -18.39 17.30
C GLU A 75 5.42 -18.24 16.41
N VAL A 76 5.63 -17.81 15.16
CA VAL A 76 4.59 -17.54 14.16
C VAL A 76 4.86 -18.32 12.88
N PRO A 77 3.82 -18.67 12.09
CA PRO A 77 3.98 -19.43 10.85
C PRO A 77 4.82 -18.73 9.78
N SER A 78 4.80 -17.41 9.77
CA SER A 78 5.57 -16.58 8.82
C SER A 78 5.83 -15.18 9.39
N GLN A 79 6.85 -14.50 8.86
CA GLN A 79 7.16 -13.13 9.23
C GLN A 79 6.01 -12.17 8.92
N PHE A 80 5.26 -12.42 7.85
CA PHE A 80 4.05 -11.68 7.51
C PHE A 80 3.00 -11.80 8.60
N HIS A 81 2.76 -13.03 9.09
CA HIS A 81 1.82 -13.31 10.18
C HIS A 81 2.20 -12.55 11.45
N GLY A 82 3.48 -12.61 11.84
CA GLY A 82 4.00 -11.88 12.99
C GLY A 82 3.84 -10.37 12.88
N ASN A 83 4.20 -9.80 11.74
CA ASN A 83 4.06 -8.37 11.49
C ASN A 83 2.59 -7.90 11.50
N TRP A 84 1.70 -8.72 10.95
CA TRP A 84 0.27 -8.39 10.92
C TRP A 84 -0.36 -8.43 12.33
N VAL A 85 -0.07 -9.49 13.11
CA VAL A 85 -0.52 -9.62 14.51
C VAL A 85 0.04 -8.49 15.37
N SER A 86 1.31 -8.14 15.19
CA SER A 86 1.97 -7.03 15.88
C SER A 86 1.24 -5.71 15.66
N ARG A 87 0.82 -5.43 14.43
CA ARG A 87 0.14 -4.15 14.11
C ARG A 87 -1.31 -4.08 14.57
N ASN A 88 -2.02 -5.21 14.57
CA ASN A 88 -3.47 -5.22 14.77
C ASN A 88 -3.92 -5.73 16.13
N TYR A 89 -3.11 -6.58 16.78
CA TYR A 89 -3.50 -7.25 18.03
C TYR A 89 -2.47 -7.16 19.15
N ALA A 90 -1.31 -6.53 18.97
CA ALA A 90 -0.27 -6.46 19.99
C ALA A 90 -0.79 -5.84 21.30
N ASP A 91 -1.46 -4.69 21.21
CA ASP A 91 -2.02 -4.01 22.39
C ASP A 91 -3.04 -4.88 23.13
N GLN A 92 -3.90 -5.60 22.40
CA GLN A 92 -4.89 -6.47 22.99
C GLN A 92 -4.24 -7.68 23.68
N ILE A 93 -3.26 -8.31 23.01
CA ILE A 93 -2.49 -9.43 23.59
C ILE A 93 -1.78 -8.96 24.86
N GLN A 94 -1.13 -7.80 24.84
CA GLN A 94 -0.40 -7.25 25.97
C GLN A 94 -1.33 -6.95 27.15
N VAL A 95 -2.48 -6.32 26.91
CA VAL A 95 -3.47 -6.03 27.95
C VAL A 95 -4.00 -7.30 28.61
N HIS A 96 -4.36 -8.32 27.84
CA HIS A 96 -4.87 -9.58 28.39
C HIS A 96 -3.79 -10.41 29.09
N MET A 97 -2.55 -10.39 28.61
CA MET A 97 -1.42 -11.03 29.27
C MET A 97 -1.07 -10.34 30.59
N ASN A 98 -1.07 -9.02 30.63
CA ASN A 98 -0.87 -8.25 31.86
C ASN A 98 -2.01 -8.47 32.87
N GLY A 99 -3.26 -8.57 32.39
CA GLY A 99 -4.43 -8.93 33.20
C GLY A 99 -4.36 -10.35 33.79
N ALA A 100 -3.65 -11.27 33.11
CA ALA A 100 -3.38 -12.63 33.58
C ALA A 100 -2.16 -12.73 34.55
N GLY A 101 -1.55 -11.59 34.90
CA GLY A 101 -0.49 -11.51 35.91
C GLY A 101 0.93 -11.59 35.33
N ALA A 102 1.10 -11.44 34.02
CA ALA A 102 2.40 -11.32 33.38
C ALA A 102 2.70 -9.82 33.18
N ALA A 103 3.76 -9.32 33.80
CA ALA A 103 4.22 -7.95 33.58
C ALA A 103 4.97 -7.90 32.23
N ILE A 104 4.25 -7.61 31.13
CA ILE A 104 4.81 -7.58 29.77
C ILE A 104 4.89 -6.14 29.28
N GLU A 105 6.09 -5.75 28.88
CA GLU A 105 6.39 -4.45 28.30
C GLU A 105 6.47 -4.52 26.77
N ARG A 106 6.87 -5.70 26.22
CA ARG A 106 7.11 -5.86 24.77
C ARG A 106 6.73 -7.26 24.29
N LEU A 107 6.19 -7.33 23.06
CA LEU A 107 5.94 -8.57 22.34
C LEU A 107 6.93 -8.71 21.17
N GLU A 108 7.45 -9.91 20.99
CA GLU A 108 8.31 -10.27 19.85
C GLU A 108 7.71 -11.46 19.10
N PHE A 109 7.73 -11.39 17.76
CA PHE A 109 7.21 -12.44 16.90
C PHE A 109 8.35 -12.98 16.02
N VAL A 110 8.67 -14.27 16.19
CA VAL A 110 9.77 -14.95 15.49
C VAL A 110 9.18 -16.01 14.57
N ALA A 111 9.50 -15.95 13.27
CA ALA A 111 9.06 -16.98 12.34
C ALA A 111 9.78 -18.30 12.63
N GLY A 112 9.02 -19.35 12.91
CA GLY A 112 9.59 -20.69 13.14
C GLY A 112 10.18 -21.25 11.86
N LEU A 113 11.40 -21.72 11.92
CA LEU A 113 12.03 -22.51 10.85
C LEU A 113 11.34 -23.87 10.80
N THR A 114 10.31 -24.03 9.97
CA THR A 114 9.75 -25.33 9.67
C THR A 114 10.79 -26.12 8.89
N ALA A 115 11.23 -27.22 9.49
CA ALA A 115 12.23 -28.13 8.99
C ALA A 115 11.90 -28.62 7.57
N SER A 116 12.82 -28.38 6.64
CA SER A 116 12.92 -29.12 5.37
C SER A 116 13.52 -30.49 5.65
N PRO A 117 13.13 -31.58 4.95
CA PRO A 117 13.54 -32.94 5.30
C PRO A 117 15.00 -33.19 5.06
N ALA A 118 15.57 -33.97 5.94
CA ALA A 118 16.94 -34.38 6.08
C ALA A 118 17.58 -34.96 4.80
N GLN A 119 18.79 -34.51 4.46
CA GLN A 119 19.76 -35.25 3.66
C GLN A 119 20.94 -35.66 4.52
N PRO A 120 21.60 -36.82 4.20
CA PRO A 120 22.43 -37.53 5.13
C PRO A 120 23.85 -36.97 5.27
N LYS A 121 24.37 -37.11 6.48
CA LYS A 121 25.74 -36.81 6.88
C LYS A 121 26.74 -37.62 6.05
N LYS A 122 27.79 -36.98 5.56
CA LYS A 122 29.11 -37.60 5.33
C LYS A 122 30.22 -36.78 5.99
N SER A 123 31.09 -37.56 6.58
CA SER A 123 32.14 -37.29 7.54
C SER A 123 33.35 -36.52 7.01
N SER A 124 33.92 -35.73 7.90
CA SER A 124 35.37 -35.56 8.26
C SER A 124 36.43 -35.47 7.16
N GLY A 125 37.21 -34.37 7.23
CA GLY A 125 38.55 -34.33 6.61
C GLY A 125 39.25 -32.97 6.78
N ARG A 126 40.03 -32.84 7.82
CA ARG A 126 41.30 -32.07 8.04
C ARG A 126 41.60 -30.82 7.20
N SER A 127 41.75 -29.77 7.95
CA SER A 127 42.71 -28.64 7.89
C SER A 127 43.90 -28.78 6.91
N LEU A 128 44.10 -27.74 6.10
CA LEU A 128 45.41 -27.18 5.77
C LEU A 128 45.29 -25.71 5.40
N SER A 129 45.99 -24.90 6.16
CA SER A 129 46.23 -23.48 5.94
C SER A 129 47.00 -23.24 4.63
N ASN A 130 46.57 -22.30 3.82
CA ASN A 130 47.49 -21.51 3.01
C ASN A 130 46.92 -20.10 2.79
N ALA A 131 47.66 -19.13 3.26
CA ALA A 131 47.43 -17.71 3.08
C ALA A 131 47.73 -17.30 1.64
N LEU A 132 46.82 -16.62 0.99
CA LEU A 132 47.04 -15.75 -0.19
C LEU A 132 46.05 -14.58 -0.20
N PRO A 133 46.29 -13.49 -0.92
CA PRO A 133 46.26 -12.16 -0.36
C PRO A 133 44.88 -11.50 -0.38
N LYS A 134 44.69 -10.60 0.57
CA LYS A 134 43.50 -9.74 0.70
C LYS A 134 43.18 -8.99 -0.60
N SER A 135 42.21 -9.49 -1.36
CA SER A 135 41.43 -8.68 -2.29
C SER A 135 40.51 -7.78 -1.48
N ARG A 136 40.72 -6.49 -1.63
CA ARG A 136 39.81 -5.46 -1.10
C ARG A 136 38.52 -5.48 -1.95
N ASN A 137 37.58 -6.34 -1.57
CA ASN A 137 36.15 -6.12 -1.86
C ASN A 137 35.50 -5.93 -0.50
N ALA A 138 35.35 -4.65 -0.10
CA ALA A 138 34.43 -4.29 0.95
C ALA A 138 33.03 -4.76 0.48
N PRO A 139 32.23 -5.44 1.33
CA PRO A 139 30.83 -5.65 1.02
C PRO A 139 30.23 -4.25 0.87
N THR A 140 29.60 -3.96 -0.27
CA THR A 140 28.72 -2.82 -0.44
C THR A 140 27.69 -2.93 0.67
N GLU A 141 27.74 -2.00 1.65
CA GLU A 141 26.70 -1.88 2.66
C GLU A 141 25.37 -1.72 1.90
N ASP A 142 24.48 -2.65 2.11
CA ASP A 142 23.14 -2.65 1.53
C ASP A 142 22.48 -1.30 1.87
N VAL A 143 22.26 -0.47 0.87
CA VAL A 143 21.50 0.78 1.03
C VAL A 143 20.10 0.36 1.51
N PRO A 144 19.63 0.80 2.68
CA PRO A 144 18.38 0.33 3.24
C PRO A 144 17.19 0.84 2.43
N GLY A 145 16.89 0.19 1.31
CA GLY A 145 15.70 0.40 0.48
C GLY A 145 14.49 -0.37 0.99
N ALA A 146 13.34 -0.19 0.35
CA ALA A 146 12.23 -1.12 0.52
C ALA A 146 12.60 -2.46 -0.11
N PRO A 147 12.20 -3.60 0.49
CA PRO A 147 12.48 -4.91 -0.09
C PRO A 147 11.81 -5.04 -1.46
N LEU A 148 12.56 -5.55 -2.43
CA LEU A 148 12.03 -5.85 -3.75
C LEU A 148 11.22 -7.15 -3.71
N ASP A 149 10.06 -7.17 -4.37
CA ASP A 149 9.27 -8.39 -4.53
C ASP A 149 9.86 -9.23 -5.66
N ALA A 150 10.35 -10.41 -5.33
CA ALA A 150 10.97 -11.34 -6.28
C ALA A 150 10.04 -11.80 -7.43
N ARG A 151 8.71 -11.59 -7.27
CA ARG A 151 7.72 -11.92 -8.31
C ARG A 151 7.66 -10.88 -9.43
N PHE A 152 8.17 -9.68 -9.20
CA PHE A 152 8.06 -8.57 -10.13
C PHE A 152 9.34 -8.43 -10.97
N THR A 153 9.44 -9.28 -11.99
CA THR A 153 10.55 -9.28 -12.95
C THR A 153 10.03 -8.94 -14.36
N PHE A 154 10.93 -8.70 -15.31
CA PHE A 154 10.52 -8.49 -16.70
C PHE A 154 9.93 -9.76 -17.34
N GLU A 155 10.35 -10.95 -16.91
CA GLU A 155 9.83 -12.24 -17.39
C GLU A 155 8.37 -12.45 -16.97
N THR A 156 8.01 -11.93 -15.78
CA THR A 156 6.65 -12.03 -15.24
C THR A 156 5.76 -10.86 -15.63
N PHE A 157 6.28 -9.86 -16.32
CA PHE A 157 5.51 -8.74 -16.82
C PHE A 157 4.92 -9.05 -18.21
N VAL A 158 3.59 -9.13 -18.28
CA VAL A 158 2.91 -9.39 -19.57
C VAL A 158 2.84 -8.10 -20.37
N VAL A 159 3.37 -8.14 -21.59
CA VAL A 159 3.41 -7.01 -22.50
C VAL A 159 2.23 -7.05 -23.47
N GLY A 160 1.60 -5.91 -23.68
CA GLY A 160 0.55 -5.68 -24.68
C GLY A 160 0.57 -4.23 -25.14
N LYS A 161 -0.27 -3.89 -26.13
CA LYS A 161 -0.34 -2.52 -26.67
C LYS A 161 -0.45 -1.40 -25.61
N PRO A 162 -1.27 -1.59 -24.50
CA PRO A 162 -1.43 -0.56 -23.49
C PRO A 162 -0.19 -0.24 -22.67
N ASN A 163 0.80 -1.14 -22.60
CA ASN A 163 1.97 -1.01 -21.72
C ASN A 163 3.32 -1.22 -22.46
N GLU A 164 3.31 -1.42 -23.77
CA GLU A 164 4.50 -1.71 -24.58
C GLU A 164 5.57 -0.63 -24.44
N LEU A 165 5.19 0.65 -24.55
CA LEU A 165 6.13 1.76 -24.44
C LEU A 165 6.75 1.84 -23.05
N ALA A 166 5.95 1.63 -22.00
CA ALA A 166 6.43 1.65 -20.61
C ALA A 166 7.41 0.50 -20.36
N HIS A 167 7.11 -0.69 -20.87
CA HIS A 167 7.99 -1.86 -20.80
C HIS A 167 9.32 -1.60 -21.55
N ALA A 168 9.26 -1.08 -22.78
CA ALA A 168 10.45 -0.77 -23.57
C ALA A 168 11.35 0.28 -22.91
N ALA A 169 10.75 1.36 -22.35
CA ALA A 169 11.46 2.38 -21.62
C ALA A 169 12.12 1.82 -20.34
N ALA A 170 11.39 0.98 -19.59
CA ALA A 170 11.89 0.31 -18.39
C ALA A 170 13.07 -0.61 -18.71
N ARG A 171 12.98 -1.40 -19.78
CA ARG A 171 14.07 -2.27 -20.25
C ARG A 171 15.30 -1.44 -20.61
N ARG A 172 15.12 -0.33 -21.32
CA ARG A 172 16.23 0.54 -21.71
C ARG A 172 16.98 1.11 -20.50
N VAL A 173 16.26 1.51 -19.46
CA VAL A 173 16.88 1.98 -18.21
C VAL A 173 17.62 0.84 -17.50
N ALA A 174 17.05 -0.36 -17.49
CA ALA A 174 17.63 -1.54 -16.82
C ALA A 174 18.86 -2.10 -17.53
N GLU A 175 18.98 -1.94 -18.86
CA GLU A 175 20.15 -2.35 -19.64
C GLU A 175 21.44 -1.61 -19.26
N GLY A 176 21.27 -0.40 -18.70
CA GLY A 176 22.41 0.44 -18.32
C GLY A 176 23.05 1.20 -19.49
N GLY A 177 24.22 1.74 -19.26
CA GLY A 177 24.91 2.61 -20.20
C GLY A 177 24.67 4.10 -19.90
N PRO A 178 24.87 5.01 -20.87
CA PRO A 178 24.62 6.43 -20.63
C PRO A 178 23.15 6.69 -20.34
N VAL A 179 22.89 7.50 -19.32
CA VAL A 179 21.54 7.89 -18.90
C VAL A 179 20.83 8.59 -20.07
N THR A 180 19.85 7.90 -20.67
CA THR A 180 19.14 8.38 -21.86
C THR A 180 17.90 9.19 -21.50
N PHE A 181 17.17 8.76 -20.48
CA PHE A 181 15.93 9.38 -20.00
C PHE A 181 16.06 9.68 -18.51
N ASN A 182 16.01 10.94 -18.13
CA ASN A 182 16.12 11.31 -16.71
C ASN A 182 15.23 12.50 -16.35
N PRO A 183 14.19 12.27 -15.56
CA PRO A 183 13.75 10.99 -15.04
C PRO A 183 13.03 10.11 -16.09
N LEU A 184 12.94 8.79 -15.83
CA LEU A 184 11.87 7.97 -16.38
C LEU A 184 10.66 8.13 -15.47
N PHE A 185 9.57 8.69 -16.00
CA PHE A 185 8.34 8.92 -15.25
C PHE A 185 7.22 8.02 -15.77
N LEU A 186 6.78 7.05 -14.97
CA LEU A 186 5.73 6.09 -15.29
C LEU A 186 4.42 6.52 -14.61
N TYR A 187 3.37 6.78 -15.37
CA TYR A 187 2.10 7.14 -14.76
C TYR A 187 0.93 6.33 -15.33
N GLY A 188 -0.19 6.35 -14.61
CA GLY A 188 -1.40 5.65 -15.02
C GLY A 188 -2.20 5.15 -13.83
N GLY A 189 -3.38 4.64 -14.07
CA GLY A 189 -4.33 4.17 -13.05
C GLY A 189 -3.75 3.12 -12.11
N VAL A 190 -4.54 2.81 -11.06
CA VAL A 190 -4.16 1.79 -10.07
C VAL A 190 -4.15 0.40 -10.71
N GLY A 191 -3.11 -0.40 -10.41
CA GLY A 191 -3.03 -1.80 -10.85
C GLY A 191 -2.59 -2.00 -12.30
N LEU A 192 -2.03 -0.99 -12.98
CA LEU A 192 -1.55 -1.10 -14.37
C LEU A 192 -0.09 -1.61 -14.48
N GLY A 193 0.57 -1.91 -13.36
CA GLY A 193 1.91 -2.52 -13.37
C GLY A 193 3.08 -1.56 -13.18
N LYS A 194 2.86 -0.29 -12.76
CA LYS A 194 3.94 0.68 -12.48
C LYS A 194 4.98 0.13 -11.49
N THR A 195 4.53 -0.26 -10.31
CA THR A 195 5.37 -0.86 -9.26
C THR A 195 6.08 -2.12 -9.77
N HIS A 196 5.40 -2.97 -10.56
CA HIS A 196 6.01 -4.15 -11.17
C HIS A 196 7.20 -3.77 -12.07
N LEU A 197 7.02 -2.80 -12.96
CA LEU A 197 8.12 -2.32 -13.82
C LEU A 197 9.27 -1.73 -13.01
N MET A 198 8.99 -0.97 -11.95
CA MET A 198 10.04 -0.43 -11.07
C MET A 198 10.85 -1.55 -10.42
N HIS A 199 10.20 -2.56 -9.84
CA HIS A 199 10.90 -3.72 -9.28
C HIS A 199 11.68 -4.49 -10.34
N ALA A 200 11.09 -4.69 -11.54
CA ALA A 200 11.76 -5.36 -12.65
C ALA A 200 13.05 -4.63 -13.08
N ILE A 201 13.01 -3.29 -13.16
CA ILE A 201 14.21 -2.47 -13.40
C ILE A 201 15.26 -2.72 -12.34
N ALA A 202 14.88 -2.66 -11.06
CA ALA A 202 15.81 -2.83 -9.95
C ALA A 202 16.43 -4.24 -9.95
N HIS A 203 15.64 -5.29 -10.17
CA HIS A 203 16.15 -6.67 -10.28
C HIS A 203 17.13 -6.83 -11.43
N GLU A 204 16.80 -6.33 -12.60
CA GLU A 204 17.66 -6.44 -13.77
C GLU A 204 18.98 -5.68 -13.59
N ILE A 205 18.95 -4.48 -12.97
CA ILE A 205 20.17 -3.71 -12.66
C ILE A 205 21.03 -4.50 -11.66
N HIS A 206 20.45 -5.07 -10.60
CA HIS A 206 21.21 -5.87 -9.64
C HIS A 206 21.90 -7.07 -10.28
N VAL A 207 21.27 -7.70 -11.30
CA VAL A 207 21.85 -8.84 -12.02
C VAL A 207 22.96 -8.39 -12.97
N ARG A 208 22.70 -7.33 -13.77
CA ARG A 208 23.65 -6.88 -14.81
C ARG A 208 24.78 -6.03 -14.27
N GLN A 209 24.51 -5.22 -13.25
CA GLN A 209 25.41 -4.21 -12.71
C GLN A 209 25.39 -4.23 -11.18
N PRO A 210 25.87 -5.31 -10.55
CA PRO A 210 25.79 -5.49 -9.10
C PRO A 210 26.60 -4.46 -8.28
N HIS A 211 27.43 -3.66 -8.93
CA HIS A 211 28.19 -2.59 -8.31
C HIS A 211 27.39 -1.29 -8.16
N LEU A 212 26.25 -1.14 -8.85
CA LEU A 212 25.40 0.05 -8.74
C LEU A 212 24.53 -0.01 -7.49
N ARG A 213 24.49 1.11 -6.77
CA ARG A 213 23.62 1.29 -5.61
C ARG A 213 22.24 1.74 -6.08
N VAL A 214 21.29 0.82 -6.03
CA VAL A 214 19.88 1.06 -6.37
C VAL A 214 19.08 1.25 -5.10
N LEU A 215 18.41 2.39 -4.97
CA LEU A 215 17.51 2.68 -3.86
C LEU A 215 16.08 2.77 -4.38
N TYR A 216 15.26 1.76 -4.04
CA TYR A 216 13.82 1.77 -4.28
C TYR A 216 13.06 2.07 -2.98
N LEU A 217 12.08 2.97 -3.03
CA LEU A 217 11.18 3.28 -1.92
C LEU A 217 9.90 3.96 -2.43
N SER A 218 8.83 3.92 -1.61
CA SER A 218 7.66 4.75 -1.88
C SER A 218 7.89 6.21 -1.44
N ALA A 219 7.12 7.12 -2.02
CA ALA A 219 7.15 8.53 -1.61
C ALA A 219 6.77 8.73 -0.13
N GLU A 220 5.90 7.88 0.42
CA GLU A 220 5.59 7.88 1.85
C GLU A 220 6.80 7.48 2.70
N GLN A 221 7.58 6.48 2.26
CA GLN A 221 8.81 6.08 2.95
C GLN A 221 9.89 7.16 2.87
N PHE A 222 9.99 7.87 1.73
CA PHE A 222 10.87 9.03 1.60
C PHE A 222 10.49 10.10 2.63
N MET A 223 9.23 10.47 2.70
CA MET A 223 8.69 11.43 3.67
C MET A 223 8.94 10.98 5.12
N TYR A 224 8.65 9.72 5.43
CA TYR A 224 8.86 9.19 6.78
C TYR A 224 10.33 9.29 7.23
N ARG A 225 11.26 8.86 6.37
CA ARG A 225 12.71 8.94 6.65
C ARG A 225 13.20 10.38 6.80
N PHE A 226 12.71 11.28 5.95
CA PHE A 226 13.03 12.70 6.06
C PHE A 226 12.56 13.29 7.39
N VAL A 227 11.31 13.03 7.78
CA VAL A 227 10.76 13.51 9.07
C VAL A 227 11.51 12.90 10.26
N GLN A 228 11.89 11.62 10.17
CA GLN A 228 12.69 10.96 11.19
C GLN A 228 14.07 11.61 11.31
N ALA A 229 14.76 11.82 10.20
CA ALA A 229 16.08 12.48 10.18
C ALA A 229 16.05 13.91 10.77
N LEU A 230 14.96 14.65 10.53
CA LEU A 230 14.74 15.96 11.15
C LEU A 230 14.58 15.86 12.67
N ARG A 231 13.79 14.90 13.17
CA ARG A 231 13.58 14.68 14.61
C ARG A 231 14.85 14.25 15.34
N GLU A 232 15.62 13.36 14.71
CA GLU A 232 16.86 12.80 15.26
C GLU A 232 18.09 13.69 15.01
N ARG A 233 17.93 14.82 14.30
CA ARG A 233 19.01 15.75 13.88
C ARG A 233 20.08 15.09 12.99
N GLN A 234 19.68 14.07 12.22
CA GLN A 234 20.53 13.30 11.31
C GLN A 234 20.28 13.63 9.84
N ILE A 235 19.93 14.89 9.56
CA ILE A 235 19.58 15.31 8.18
C ILE A 235 20.76 15.18 7.20
N MET A 236 22.00 15.26 7.68
CA MET A 236 23.18 15.10 6.82
C MET A 236 23.33 13.65 6.37
N ASP A 237 23.12 12.68 7.25
CA ASP A 237 23.16 11.24 6.94
C ASP A 237 22.05 10.87 5.92
N PHE A 238 20.86 11.45 6.09
CA PHE A 238 19.78 11.34 5.12
C PHE A 238 20.20 11.84 3.74
N LYS A 239 20.76 13.05 3.67
CA LYS A 239 21.23 13.65 2.41
C LYS A 239 22.34 12.83 1.76
N GLU A 240 23.30 12.36 2.54
CA GLU A 240 24.39 11.52 2.05
C GLU A 240 23.84 10.21 1.48
N LEU A 241 22.94 9.53 2.20
CA LEU A 241 22.30 8.31 1.76
C LEU A 241 21.62 8.49 0.38
N PHE A 242 20.71 9.47 0.27
CA PHE A 242 19.92 9.66 -0.94
C PHE A 242 20.71 10.23 -2.13
N ARG A 243 21.78 10.99 -1.88
CA ARG A 243 22.60 11.59 -2.94
C ARG A 243 23.78 10.72 -3.36
N SER A 244 24.05 9.64 -2.63
CA SER A 244 25.14 8.71 -2.92
C SER A 244 24.75 7.53 -3.81
N VAL A 245 23.46 7.36 -4.11
CA VAL A 245 22.95 6.25 -4.93
C VAL A 245 23.22 6.46 -6.43
N ASP A 246 23.31 5.37 -7.19
CA ASP A 246 23.47 5.43 -8.63
C ASP A 246 22.12 5.42 -9.35
N VAL A 247 21.10 4.80 -8.73
CA VAL A 247 19.73 4.77 -9.23
C VAL A 247 18.77 5.06 -8.07
N LEU A 248 17.98 6.13 -8.18
CA LEU A 248 16.90 6.44 -7.24
C LEU A 248 15.56 6.10 -7.87
N MET A 249 14.76 5.30 -7.17
CA MET A 249 13.43 4.88 -7.63
C MET A 249 12.39 5.27 -6.58
N VAL A 250 11.46 6.18 -6.94
CA VAL A 250 10.42 6.68 -6.03
C VAL A 250 9.05 6.32 -6.58
N ASP A 251 8.36 5.43 -5.86
CA ASP A 251 7.03 4.95 -6.24
C ASP A 251 5.94 5.86 -5.64
N ASP A 252 4.91 6.14 -6.43
CA ASP A 252 3.72 6.90 -6.03
C ASP A 252 4.03 8.32 -5.51
N VAL A 253 4.76 9.12 -6.32
CA VAL A 253 5.23 10.47 -5.95
C VAL A 253 4.09 11.44 -5.57
N GLN A 254 2.84 11.19 -5.96
CA GLN A 254 1.70 12.03 -5.57
C GLN A 254 1.52 12.13 -4.05
N PHE A 255 2.07 11.21 -3.24
CA PHE A 255 1.96 11.26 -1.78
C PHE A 255 2.82 12.33 -1.11
N ILE A 256 3.81 12.95 -1.81
CA ILE A 256 4.51 14.13 -1.27
C ILE A 256 3.75 15.44 -1.55
N ALA A 257 2.71 15.42 -2.38
CA ALA A 257 1.91 16.60 -2.69
C ALA A 257 1.32 17.22 -1.42
N GLY A 258 1.33 18.56 -1.31
CA GLY A 258 0.89 19.28 -0.12
C GLY A 258 1.79 19.13 1.11
N LYS A 259 3.03 18.63 0.95
CA LYS A 259 4.04 18.48 2.02
C LYS A 259 5.26 19.32 1.71
N ASP A 260 5.16 20.63 1.91
CA ASP A 260 6.14 21.63 1.44
C ASP A 260 7.59 21.29 1.79
N SER A 261 7.89 21.02 3.06
CA SER A 261 9.26 20.67 3.48
C SER A 261 9.79 19.37 2.84
N THR A 262 8.90 18.40 2.60
CA THR A 262 9.28 17.15 1.93
C THR A 262 9.50 17.38 0.44
N GLN A 263 8.66 18.20 -0.20
CA GLN A 263 8.82 18.58 -1.59
C GLN A 263 10.12 19.33 -1.82
N GLU A 264 10.48 20.23 -0.92
CA GLU A 264 11.75 20.98 -0.97
C GLU A 264 12.96 20.04 -0.92
N GLU A 265 13.01 19.11 0.05
CA GLU A 265 14.14 18.16 0.14
C GLU A 265 14.14 17.17 -1.04
N PHE A 266 12.96 16.72 -1.50
CA PHE A 266 12.86 15.91 -2.71
C PHE A 266 13.44 16.64 -3.92
N PHE A 267 13.11 17.91 -4.11
CA PHE A 267 13.63 18.74 -5.20
C PHE A 267 15.15 18.87 -5.15
N HIS A 268 15.72 19.10 -3.97
CA HIS A 268 17.17 19.19 -3.80
C HIS A 268 17.87 17.85 -4.03
N THR A 269 17.30 16.75 -3.57
CA THR A 269 17.82 15.39 -3.83
C THR A 269 17.78 15.07 -5.32
N PHE A 270 16.65 15.35 -5.97
CA PHE A 270 16.47 15.17 -7.41
C PHE A 270 17.53 15.90 -8.22
N ASN A 271 17.72 17.22 -7.96
CA ASN A 271 18.72 18.02 -8.69
C ASN A 271 20.14 17.50 -8.46
N ALA A 272 20.50 17.16 -7.22
CA ALA A 272 21.82 16.63 -6.91
C ALA A 272 22.15 15.34 -7.67
N LEU A 273 21.14 14.48 -7.89
CA LEU A 273 21.31 13.24 -8.67
C LEU A 273 21.39 13.52 -10.18
N VAL A 274 20.57 14.43 -10.70
CA VAL A 274 20.61 14.83 -12.12
C VAL A 274 21.97 15.47 -12.46
N ASP A 275 22.47 16.34 -11.61
CA ASP A 275 23.76 17.02 -11.79
C ASP A 275 24.95 16.02 -11.79
N GLN A 276 24.78 14.87 -11.11
CA GLN A 276 25.74 13.77 -11.08
C GLN A 276 25.51 12.72 -12.17
N ASN A 277 24.57 12.95 -13.10
CA ASN A 277 24.15 11.99 -14.13
C ASN A 277 23.70 10.63 -13.55
N LYS A 278 23.05 10.63 -12.37
CA LYS A 278 22.46 9.43 -11.76
C LYS A 278 21.06 9.21 -12.30
N GLN A 279 20.67 7.94 -12.45
CA GLN A 279 19.35 7.60 -12.97
C GLN A 279 18.25 7.82 -11.94
N ILE A 280 17.15 8.42 -12.36
CA ILE A 280 15.95 8.59 -11.54
C ILE A 280 14.77 7.90 -12.26
N VAL A 281 14.00 7.09 -11.53
CA VAL A 281 12.76 6.49 -11.99
C VAL A 281 11.66 6.84 -11.02
N ILE A 282 10.54 7.34 -11.51
CA ILE A 282 9.43 7.82 -10.68
C ILE A 282 8.13 7.25 -11.20
N SER A 283 7.23 6.89 -10.28
CA SER A 283 5.87 6.55 -10.65
C SER A 283 4.84 7.52 -10.04
N ALA A 284 3.67 7.60 -10.68
CA ALA A 284 2.51 8.32 -10.18
C ALA A 284 1.19 7.72 -10.68
N ASP A 285 0.08 8.13 -10.07
CA ASP A 285 -1.26 7.76 -10.52
C ASP A 285 -1.76 8.59 -11.72
N ARG A 286 -1.09 9.70 -12.05
CA ARG A 286 -1.43 10.66 -13.12
C ARG A 286 -0.20 11.39 -13.65
N ALA A 287 -0.37 12.11 -14.76
CA ALA A 287 0.69 12.92 -15.36
C ALA A 287 1.21 14.00 -14.39
N PRO A 288 2.52 14.40 -14.48
CA PRO A 288 3.10 15.38 -13.55
C PRO A 288 2.30 16.69 -13.42
N GLY A 289 1.80 17.22 -14.54
CA GLY A 289 1.01 18.45 -14.56
C GLY A 289 -0.36 18.34 -13.87
N GLU A 290 -0.89 17.13 -13.71
CA GLU A 290 -2.19 16.86 -13.12
C GLU A 290 -2.11 16.58 -11.61
N ILE A 291 -0.91 16.45 -11.04
CA ILE A 291 -0.74 16.23 -9.60
C ILE A 291 -1.04 17.55 -8.89
N LYS A 292 -2.17 17.60 -8.21
CA LYS A 292 -2.57 18.76 -7.40
C LYS A 292 -1.59 18.92 -6.23
N ASP A 293 -1.40 20.16 -5.77
CA ASP A 293 -0.55 20.52 -4.62
C ASP A 293 0.91 20.05 -4.71
N LEU A 294 1.37 19.70 -5.91
CA LEU A 294 2.78 19.50 -6.23
C LEU A 294 3.35 20.81 -6.78
N GLU A 295 4.50 21.24 -6.28
CA GLU A 295 5.13 22.48 -6.68
C GLU A 295 5.50 22.49 -8.18
N GLU A 296 5.29 23.64 -8.86
CA GLU A 296 5.52 23.78 -10.29
C GLU A 296 6.98 23.50 -10.70
N ARG A 297 7.94 23.83 -9.82
CA ARG A 297 9.36 23.51 -10.06
C ARG A 297 9.62 21.99 -10.12
N ILE A 298 8.91 21.19 -9.29
CA ILE A 298 9.00 19.73 -9.31
C ILE A 298 8.32 19.20 -10.58
N LYS A 299 7.09 19.64 -10.88
CA LYS A 299 6.37 19.25 -12.11
C LYS A 299 7.21 19.46 -13.36
N SER A 300 7.85 20.64 -13.47
CA SER A 300 8.75 20.96 -14.58
C SER A 300 9.92 19.97 -14.67
N ARG A 301 10.54 19.63 -13.55
CA ARG A 301 11.64 18.63 -13.52
C ARG A 301 11.19 17.23 -13.91
N LEU A 302 10.00 16.80 -13.43
CA LEU A 302 9.44 15.50 -13.78
C LEU A 302 9.10 15.38 -15.26
N GLN A 303 8.81 16.50 -15.93
CA GLN A 303 8.50 16.57 -17.36
C GLN A 303 9.74 16.66 -18.27
N CYS A 304 10.92 16.96 -17.71
CA CYS A 304 12.15 17.09 -18.52
C CYS A 304 12.64 15.77 -19.11
N GLY A 305 12.26 14.63 -18.51
CA GLY A 305 12.67 13.30 -18.95
C GLY A 305 11.66 12.63 -19.88
N LEU A 306 11.60 11.31 -19.82
CA LEU A 306 10.63 10.52 -20.57
C LEU A 306 9.41 10.25 -19.68
N VAL A 307 8.28 10.83 -20.04
CA VAL A 307 6.99 10.63 -19.36
C VAL A 307 6.16 9.62 -20.14
N VAL A 308 5.82 8.49 -19.52
CA VAL A 308 5.15 7.37 -20.18
C VAL A 308 3.85 7.01 -19.47
N ASP A 309 2.76 6.95 -20.22
CA ASP A 309 1.44 6.53 -19.77
C ASP A 309 1.28 4.99 -19.85
N LEU A 310 0.81 4.39 -18.78
CA LEU A 310 0.30 3.02 -18.79
C LEU A 310 -1.23 3.09 -18.95
N HIS A 311 -1.69 2.72 -20.13
CA HIS A 311 -3.12 2.76 -20.44
C HIS A 311 -3.91 1.63 -19.77
N PRO A 312 -5.25 1.79 -19.62
CA PRO A 312 -6.11 0.71 -19.16
C PRO A 312 -5.95 -0.54 -20.03
N THR A 313 -5.96 -1.70 -19.39
CA THR A 313 -5.77 -2.99 -20.06
C THR A 313 -6.89 -3.31 -21.05
N ASP A 314 -6.56 -3.72 -22.26
CA ASP A 314 -7.48 -4.35 -23.20
C ASP A 314 -7.80 -5.80 -22.77
N TYR A 315 -8.70 -6.46 -23.50
CA TYR A 315 -9.09 -7.84 -23.20
C TYR A 315 -7.92 -8.81 -23.34
N GLU A 316 -7.13 -8.65 -24.40
CA GLU A 316 -6.00 -9.52 -24.74
C GLU A 316 -4.93 -9.46 -23.66
N LEU A 317 -4.58 -8.28 -23.19
CA LEU A 317 -3.61 -8.09 -22.10
C LEU A 317 -4.14 -8.69 -20.79
N ARG A 318 -5.42 -8.46 -20.46
CA ARG A 318 -6.03 -9.07 -19.26
C ARG A 318 -6.02 -10.60 -19.35
N LEU A 319 -6.34 -11.15 -20.51
CA LEU A 319 -6.31 -12.60 -20.74
C LEU A 319 -4.90 -13.16 -20.55
N GLY A 320 -3.89 -12.54 -21.17
CA GLY A 320 -2.50 -12.95 -21.02
C GLY A 320 -2.02 -12.91 -19.56
N ILE A 321 -2.36 -11.84 -18.83
CA ILE A 321 -2.04 -11.74 -17.39
C ILE A 321 -2.72 -12.87 -16.60
N MET A 322 -4.00 -13.15 -16.88
CA MET A 322 -4.74 -14.19 -16.18
C MET A 322 -4.19 -15.60 -16.47
N GLN A 323 -3.81 -15.88 -17.71
CA GLN A 323 -3.18 -17.15 -18.09
C GLN A 323 -1.86 -17.36 -17.35
N GLN A 324 -0.99 -16.35 -17.32
CA GLN A 324 0.27 -16.41 -16.60
C GLN A 324 0.06 -16.62 -15.08
N LYS A 325 -0.88 -15.89 -14.49
CA LYS A 325 -1.20 -16.03 -13.05
C LYS A 325 -1.87 -17.36 -12.74
N ALA A 326 -2.73 -17.87 -13.62
CA ALA A 326 -3.33 -19.21 -13.47
C ALA A 326 -2.27 -20.31 -13.46
N GLU A 327 -1.27 -20.21 -14.35
CA GLU A 327 -0.16 -21.16 -14.37
C GLU A 327 0.68 -21.09 -13.08
N PHE A 328 0.96 -19.89 -12.59
CA PHE A 328 1.63 -19.71 -11.30
C PHE A 328 0.85 -20.37 -10.15
N TYR A 329 -0.46 -20.17 -10.07
CA TYR A 329 -1.29 -20.77 -9.03
C TYR A 329 -1.46 -22.29 -9.21
N ARG A 330 -1.50 -22.82 -10.43
CA ARG A 330 -1.48 -24.28 -10.67
C ARG A 330 -0.25 -24.95 -10.10
N GLN A 331 0.91 -24.31 -10.21
CA GLN A 331 2.17 -24.82 -9.62
C GLN A 331 2.15 -24.77 -8.09
N GLN A 332 1.54 -23.74 -7.51
CA GLN A 332 1.43 -23.56 -6.06
C GLN A 332 0.38 -24.50 -5.45
N TYR A 333 -0.77 -24.66 -6.08
CA TYR A 333 -1.89 -25.48 -5.63
C TYR A 333 -1.96 -26.79 -6.44
N ARG A 334 -1.00 -27.69 -6.22
CA ARG A 334 -0.89 -28.94 -6.96
C ARG A 334 -2.14 -29.80 -6.79
N GLY A 335 -2.67 -30.31 -7.91
CA GLY A 335 -3.85 -31.19 -7.93
C GLY A 335 -5.18 -30.48 -8.09
N LEU A 336 -5.21 -29.12 -8.11
CA LEU A 336 -6.43 -28.39 -8.45
C LEU A 336 -6.57 -28.29 -9.98
N VAL A 337 -7.77 -28.65 -10.46
CA VAL A 337 -8.16 -28.52 -11.85
C VAL A 337 -8.85 -27.18 -12.05
N LEU A 338 -8.37 -26.41 -13.00
CA LEU A 338 -9.02 -25.19 -13.48
C LEU A 338 -9.67 -25.51 -14.82
N ALA A 339 -11.01 -25.50 -14.85
CA ALA A 339 -11.77 -25.81 -16.04
C ALA A 339 -11.57 -24.77 -17.15
N ASP A 340 -11.70 -25.22 -18.39
CA ASP A 340 -11.61 -24.35 -19.57
C ASP A 340 -12.68 -23.26 -19.52
N GLY A 341 -12.36 -22.08 -20.05
CA GLY A 341 -13.27 -20.94 -20.12
C GLY A 341 -13.33 -20.07 -18.85
N VAL A 342 -12.82 -20.53 -17.69
CA VAL A 342 -12.84 -19.73 -16.44
C VAL A 342 -11.95 -18.51 -16.56
N VAL A 343 -10.76 -18.65 -17.12
CA VAL A 343 -9.80 -17.54 -17.30
C VAL A 343 -10.37 -16.49 -18.25
N GLU A 344 -10.92 -16.92 -19.37
CA GLU A 344 -11.59 -16.08 -20.38
C GLU A 344 -12.79 -15.35 -19.79
N PHE A 345 -13.61 -16.07 -19.01
CA PHE A 345 -14.76 -15.51 -18.30
C PHE A 345 -14.33 -14.37 -17.36
N LEU A 346 -13.30 -14.58 -16.53
CA LEU A 346 -12.81 -13.57 -15.61
C LEU A 346 -12.23 -12.36 -16.34
N ALA A 347 -11.39 -12.59 -17.38
CA ALA A 347 -10.79 -11.52 -18.17
C ALA A 347 -11.85 -10.67 -18.91
N HIS A 348 -12.97 -11.28 -19.30
CA HIS A 348 -14.10 -10.59 -19.94
C HIS A 348 -14.94 -9.79 -18.93
N ARG A 349 -15.24 -10.38 -17.76
CA ARG A 349 -16.19 -9.83 -16.79
C ARG A 349 -15.56 -8.79 -15.87
N ILE A 350 -14.29 -8.97 -15.46
CA ILE A 350 -13.60 -8.06 -14.54
C ILE A 350 -12.72 -7.11 -15.35
N THR A 351 -13.23 -5.91 -15.56
CA THR A 351 -12.58 -4.87 -16.39
C THR A 351 -12.00 -3.71 -15.58
N THR A 352 -12.15 -3.72 -14.26
CA THR A 352 -11.82 -2.60 -13.36
C THR A 352 -10.33 -2.34 -13.25
N ASN A 353 -9.55 -3.30 -12.75
CA ASN A 353 -8.09 -3.25 -12.68
C ASN A 353 -7.49 -4.64 -12.47
N VAL A 354 -6.20 -4.77 -12.76
CA VAL A 354 -5.47 -6.05 -12.69
C VAL A 354 -5.37 -6.59 -11.25
N ARG A 355 -5.31 -5.73 -10.23
CA ARG A 355 -5.27 -6.19 -8.82
C ARG A 355 -6.56 -6.90 -8.42
N VAL A 356 -7.72 -6.39 -8.85
CA VAL A 356 -9.02 -7.04 -8.60
C VAL A 356 -9.09 -8.36 -9.36
N LEU A 357 -8.60 -8.38 -10.59
CA LEU A 357 -8.56 -9.56 -11.44
C LEU A 357 -7.68 -10.67 -10.85
N GLU A 358 -6.47 -10.34 -10.40
CA GLU A 358 -5.56 -11.26 -9.72
C GLU A 358 -6.13 -11.74 -8.37
N GLY A 359 -6.73 -10.83 -7.59
CA GLY A 359 -7.40 -11.15 -6.33
C GLY A 359 -8.57 -12.10 -6.51
N ALA A 360 -9.35 -11.96 -7.60
CA ALA A 360 -10.43 -12.87 -7.95
C ALA A 360 -9.90 -14.28 -8.24
N LEU A 361 -8.84 -14.40 -9.04
CA LEU A 361 -8.23 -15.69 -9.36
C LEU A 361 -7.65 -16.36 -8.09
N MET A 362 -6.92 -15.61 -7.28
CA MET A 362 -6.37 -16.10 -6.02
C MET A 362 -7.48 -16.61 -5.08
N ARG A 363 -8.61 -15.89 -4.98
CA ARG A 363 -9.77 -16.28 -4.17
C ARG A 363 -10.36 -17.60 -4.66
N LEU A 364 -10.44 -17.83 -5.98
CA LEU A 364 -10.93 -19.10 -6.56
C LEU A 364 -10.01 -20.27 -6.20
N PHE A 365 -8.70 -20.12 -6.39
CA PHE A 365 -7.75 -21.17 -6.03
C PHE A 365 -7.75 -21.48 -4.53
N ALA A 366 -7.79 -20.45 -3.70
CA ALA A 366 -7.89 -20.63 -2.24
C ALA A 366 -9.17 -21.35 -1.84
N PHE A 367 -10.33 -20.93 -2.37
CA PHE A 367 -11.62 -21.57 -2.10
C PHE A 367 -11.63 -23.03 -2.55
N ALA A 368 -11.21 -23.30 -3.78
CA ALA A 368 -11.16 -24.65 -4.34
C ALA A 368 -10.24 -25.58 -3.54
N SER A 369 -9.09 -25.05 -3.07
CA SER A 369 -8.17 -25.79 -2.22
C SER A 369 -8.77 -26.14 -0.85
N LEU A 370 -9.53 -25.23 -0.25
CA LEU A 370 -10.15 -25.45 1.06
C LEU A 370 -11.34 -26.42 1.00
N VAL A 371 -12.11 -26.40 -0.10
CA VAL A 371 -13.32 -27.20 -0.27
C VAL A 371 -13.05 -28.53 -0.99
N GLY A 372 -11.90 -28.67 -1.63
CA GLY A 372 -11.53 -29.86 -2.41
C GLY A 372 -12.33 -30.02 -3.70
N ARG A 373 -12.68 -28.89 -4.36
CA ARG A 373 -13.48 -28.88 -5.60
C ARG A 373 -12.66 -28.36 -6.79
N GLU A 374 -13.01 -28.80 -7.97
CA GLU A 374 -12.55 -28.24 -9.23
C GLU A 374 -13.05 -26.80 -9.42
N ILE A 375 -12.23 -25.94 -10.03
CA ILE A 375 -12.60 -24.55 -10.36
C ILE A 375 -13.39 -24.54 -11.67
N THR A 376 -14.72 -24.60 -11.56
CA THR A 376 -15.65 -24.52 -12.69
C THR A 376 -16.19 -23.10 -12.86
N LEU A 377 -16.89 -22.84 -13.99
CA LEU A 377 -17.57 -21.56 -14.22
C LEU A 377 -18.63 -21.26 -13.15
N ASP A 378 -19.39 -22.27 -12.72
CA ASP A 378 -20.41 -22.11 -11.68
C ASP A 378 -19.77 -21.72 -10.35
N LEU A 379 -18.69 -22.43 -9.96
CA LEU A 379 -17.92 -22.06 -8.77
C LEU A 379 -17.38 -20.64 -8.86
N ALA A 380 -16.90 -20.23 -10.03
CA ALA A 380 -16.38 -18.86 -10.23
C ALA A 380 -17.50 -17.82 -10.08
N GLN A 381 -18.69 -18.07 -10.62
CA GLN A 381 -19.84 -17.18 -10.49
C GLN A 381 -20.32 -17.05 -9.05
N ASP A 382 -20.41 -18.16 -8.32
CA ASP A 382 -20.85 -18.18 -6.92
C ASP A 382 -19.82 -17.52 -6.00
N CYS A 383 -18.56 -17.93 -6.11
CA CYS A 383 -17.47 -17.45 -5.25
C CYS A 383 -17.16 -15.95 -5.45
N LEU A 384 -17.33 -15.45 -6.68
CA LEU A 384 -17.00 -14.08 -7.07
C LEU A 384 -18.22 -13.19 -7.32
N ALA A 385 -19.42 -13.60 -6.88
CA ALA A 385 -20.66 -12.90 -7.14
C ALA A 385 -20.64 -11.41 -6.71
N ASP A 386 -19.90 -11.08 -5.65
CA ASP A 386 -19.67 -9.71 -5.18
C ASP A 386 -18.81 -8.90 -6.16
N ILE A 387 -17.69 -9.46 -6.61
CA ILE A 387 -16.75 -8.81 -7.54
C ILE A 387 -17.41 -8.66 -8.92
N LEU A 388 -18.09 -9.69 -9.38
CA LEU A 388 -18.78 -9.68 -10.69
C LEU A 388 -19.90 -8.64 -10.71
N ARG A 389 -20.70 -8.55 -9.64
CA ARG A 389 -21.74 -7.52 -9.52
C ARG A 389 -21.15 -6.12 -9.45
N ALA A 390 -20.02 -5.92 -8.76
CA ALA A 390 -19.32 -4.65 -8.73
C ALA A 390 -18.78 -4.26 -10.13
N SER A 391 -18.28 -5.23 -10.89
CA SER A 391 -17.77 -5.01 -12.26
C SER A 391 -18.91 -4.80 -13.28
N ASP A 392 -20.06 -5.42 -13.08
CA ASP A 392 -21.26 -5.25 -13.92
C ASP A 392 -22.07 -4.00 -13.56
N ARG A 393 -21.77 -3.35 -12.45
CA ARG A 393 -22.46 -2.15 -12.00
C ARG A 393 -22.23 -1.00 -12.99
N LYS A 394 -22.99 -1.04 -14.09
CA LYS A 394 -23.06 0.09 -15.02
C LYS A 394 -23.80 1.21 -14.32
N VAL A 395 -23.09 2.26 -14.02
CA VAL A 395 -23.68 3.50 -13.52
C VAL A 395 -24.80 3.92 -14.49
N THR A 396 -26.00 4.12 -13.97
CA THR A 396 -27.14 4.58 -14.78
C THR A 396 -27.31 6.09 -14.72
N ILE A 397 -27.91 6.69 -15.74
CA ILE A 397 -28.19 8.14 -15.75
C ILE A 397 -29.06 8.53 -14.56
N GLU A 398 -30.02 7.71 -14.20
CA GLU A 398 -30.92 7.92 -13.06
C GLU A 398 -30.17 7.88 -11.72
N GLU A 399 -29.18 7.02 -11.60
CA GLU A 399 -28.31 6.95 -10.42
C GLU A 399 -27.44 8.20 -10.31
N ILE A 400 -26.85 8.66 -11.43
CA ILE A 400 -26.09 9.92 -11.49
C ILE A 400 -26.97 11.10 -11.08
N GLN A 401 -28.18 11.20 -11.63
CA GLN A 401 -29.12 12.26 -11.30
C GLN A 401 -29.45 12.29 -9.80
N ARG A 402 -29.69 11.12 -9.20
CA ARG A 402 -30.00 10.98 -7.78
C ARG A 402 -28.81 11.39 -6.91
N LYS A 403 -27.62 10.88 -7.19
CA LYS A 403 -26.41 11.19 -6.40
C LYS A 403 -26.01 12.66 -6.49
N VAL A 404 -26.11 13.26 -7.66
CA VAL A 404 -25.86 14.69 -7.82
C VAL A 404 -26.95 15.52 -7.12
N ALA A 405 -28.22 15.11 -7.17
CA ALA A 405 -29.31 15.77 -6.48
C ALA A 405 -29.15 15.72 -4.95
N GLU A 406 -28.73 14.55 -4.40
CA GLU A 406 -28.38 14.38 -2.99
C GLU A 406 -27.23 15.30 -2.57
N HIS A 407 -26.13 15.30 -3.33
CA HIS A 407 -24.93 16.09 -3.03
C HIS A 407 -25.19 17.60 -2.99
N TYR A 408 -25.98 18.13 -3.93
CA TYR A 408 -26.32 19.55 -3.99
C TYR A 408 -27.64 19.92 -3.30
N ASN A 409 -28.24 18.98 -2.57
CA ASN A 409 -29.50 19.13 -1.84
C ASN A 409 -30.63 19.74 -2.70
N ILE A 410 -30.81 19.22 -3.92
CA ILE A 410 -31.89 19.58 -4.83
C ILE A 410 -32.85 18.42 -5.06
N ARG A 411 -34.09 18.71 -5.44
CA ARG A 411 -35.05 17.65 -5.75
C ARG A 411 -34.74 17.04 -7.11
N LEU A 412 -34.90 15.72 -7.24
CA LEU A 412 -34.74 15.03 -8.51
C LEU A 412 -35.68 15.58 -9.62
N SER A 413 -36.88 16.01 -9.25
CA SER A 413 -37.82 16.69 -10.17
C SER A 413 -37.27 18.00 -10.73
N ASP A 414 -36.47 18.72 -9.94
CA ASP A 414 -35.83 19.97 -10.40
C ASP A 414 -34.63 19.67 -11.30
N MET A 415 -33.97 18.54 -11.12
CA MET A 415 -32.88 18.04 -11.99
C MET A 415 -33.40 17.83 -13.44
N ILE A 416 -34.57 17.27 -13.58
CA ILE A 416 -35.19 16.95 -14.87
C ILE A 416 -36.03 18.16 -15.40
N GLY A 417 -36.57 18.98 -14.50
CA GLY A 417 -37.51 20.05 -14.78
C GLY A 417 -36.96 21.22 -15.61
N PRO A 418 -37.83 22.16 -16.02
CA PRO A 418 -37.46 23.26 -16.90
C PRO A 418 -36.75 24.44 -16.21
N LYS A 419 -36.66 24.44 -14.87
CA LYS A 419 -36.06 25.54 -14.10
C LYS A 419 -34.61 25.82 -14.53
N ARG A 420 -34.26 27.13 -14.69
CA ARG A 420 -32.97 27.61 -15.17
C ARG A 420 -32.15 28.38 -14.12
N VAL A 421 -32.63 28.41 -12.87
CA VAL A 421 -31.91 29.07 -11.77
C VAL A 421 -30.53 28.42 -11.58
N ARG A 422 -29.49 29.21 -11.34
CA ARG A 422 -28.09 28.74 -11.26
C ARG A 422 -27.89 27.59 -10.24
N THR A 423 -28.59 27.63 -9.11
CA THR A 423 -28.58 26.61 -8.06
C THR A 423 -29.08 25.24 -8.53
N ILE A 424 -29.86 25.17 -9.62
CA ILE A 424 -30.39 23.96 -10.22
C ILE A 424 -29.68 23.66 -11.54
N ALA A 425 -29.35 24.70 -12.31
CA ALA A 425 -28.75 24.57 -13.62
C ALA A 425 -27.32 24.00 -13.52
N ARG A 426 -26.54 24.42 -12.53
CA ARG A 426 -25.16 23.94 -12.33
C ARG A 426 -25.11 22.44 -11.95
N PRO A 427 -25.81 21.95 -10.91
CA PRO A 427 -25.90 20.53 -10.62
C PRO A 427 -26.39 19.70 -11.80
N ARG A 428 -27.36 20.20 -12.57
CA ARG A 428 -27.82 19.53 -13.78
C ARG A 428 -26.73 19.39 -14.84
N GLN A 429 -25.94 20.44 -15.09
CA GLN A 429 -24.80 20.38 -16.01
C GLN A 429 -23.74 19.39 -15.54
N ILE A 430 -23.48 19.32 -14.23
CA ILE A 430 -22.60 18.31 -13.62
C ILE A 430 -23.14 16.91 -13.86
N ALA A 431 -24.41 16.66 -13.64
CA ALA A 431 -25.03 15.37 -13.90
C ALA A 431 -25.00 15.00 -15.40
N MET A 432 -25.17 15.95 -16.32
CA MET A 432 -25.01 15.75 -17.76
C MET A 432 -23.57 15.37 -18.12
N TYR A 433 -22.59 16.08 -17.55
CA TYR A 433 -21.17 15.81 -17.72
C TYR A 433 -20.82 14.38 -17.23
N LEU A 434 -21.21 14.03 -16.00
CA LEU A 434 -20.97 12.69 -15.45
C LEU A 434 -21.69 11.62 -16.26
N SER A 435 -22.90 11.87 -16.76
CA SER A 435 -23.63 10.93 -17.64
C SER A 435 -22.87 10.66 -18.93
N LYS A 436 -22.26 11.69 -19.53
CA LYS A 436 -21.42 11.54 -20.72
C LYS A 436 -20.15 10.74 -20.43
N GLN A 437 -19.53 10.96 -19.27
CA GLN A 437 -18.25 10.34 -18.90
C GLN A 437 -18.39 8.90 -18.39
N LEU A 438 -19.47 8.60 -17.65
CA LEU A 438 -19.64 7.34 -16.93
C LEU A 438 -20.60 6.36 -17.59
N THR A 439 -21.27 6.76 -18.68
CA THR A 439 -22.20 5.88 -19.39
C THR A 439 -21.89 5.83 -20.89
N PRO A 440 -22.10 4.66 -21.56
CA PRO A 440 -21.93 4.55 -23.02
C PRO A 440 -23.08 5.17 -23.81
N ARG A 441 -23.90 6.01 -23.19
CA ARG A 441 -25.10 6.58 -23.80
C ARG A 441 -24.78 7.76 -24.73
N SER A 442 -25.50 7.84 -25.83
CA SER A 442 -25.40 8.95 -26.77
C SER A 442 -25.99 10.25 -26.19
N LEU A 443 -25.51 11.41 -26.67
CA LEU A 443 -26.05 12.72 -26.23
C LEU A 443 -27.57 12.85 -26.37
N PRO A 444 -28.22 12.37 -27.44
CA PRO A 444 -29.68 12.35 -27.54
C PRO A 444 -30.35 11.46 -26.47
N GLU A 445 -29.78 10.31 -26.12
CA GLU A 445 -30.29 9.46 -25.05
C GLU A 445 -30.18 10.12 -23.68
N ILE A 446 -29.03 10.76 -23.39
CA ILE A 446 -28.86 11.56 -22.18
C ILE A 446 -29.91 12.68 -22.16
N GLY A 447 -30.09 13.40 -23.26
CA GLY A 447 -31.08 14.49 -23.36
C GLY A 447 -32.48 14.04 -23.01
N ARG A 448 -32.93 12.90 -23.50
CA ARG A 448 -34.22 12.28 -23.18
C ARG A 448 -34.41 12.08 -21.67
N ARG A 449 -33.39 11.60 -20.97
CA ARG A 449 -33.42 11.36 -19.51
C ARG A 449 -33.35 12.65 -18.67
N PHE A 450 -32.90 13.76 -19.26
CA PHE A 450 -32.90 15.08 -18.62
C PHE A 450 -34.10 15.96 -19.03
N GLY A 451 -35.28 15.35 -19.20
CA GLY A 451 -36.52 16.04 -19.49
C GLY A 451 -36.69 16.40 -20.98
N GLY A 452 -36.22 15.56 -21.89
CA GLY A 452 -36.39 15.75 -23.34
C GLY A 452 -35.53 16.88 -23.92
N ARG A 453 -34.38 17.15 -23.31
CA ARG A 453 -33.46 18.21 -23.79
C ARG A 453 -32.76 17.79 -25.06
N ASP A 454 -32.52 18.75 -25.94
CA ASP A 454 -31.76 18.51 -27.16
C ASP A 454 -30.29 18.17 -26.86
N HIS A 455 -29.69 17.39 -27.74
CA HIS A 455 -28.27 17.00 -27.69
C HIS A 455 -27.34 18.22 -27.62
N THR A 456 -27.68 19.32 -28.28
CA THR A 456 -26.93 20.58 -28.21
C THR A 456 -26.89 21.16 -26.79
N THR A 457 -28.01 21.06 -26.05
CA THR A 457 -28.09 21.47 -24.64
C THR A 457 -27.18 20.64 -23.77
N ILE A 458 -27.12 19.32 -24.01
CA ILE A 458 -26.23 18.39 -23.29
C ILE A 458 -24.78 18.73 -23.59
N MET A 459 -24.43 18.90 -24.88
CA MET A 459 -23.08 19.23 -25.32
C MET A 459 -22.61 20.57 -24.71
N HIS A 460 -23.48 21.61 -24.72
CA HIS A 460 -23.18 22.88 -24.09
C HIS A 460 -22.96 22.73 -22.57
N GLY A 461 -23.82 21.94 -21.89
CA GLY A 461 -23.67 21.65 -20.45
C GLY A 461 -22.34 20.94 -20.12
N VAL A 462 -21.95 19.96 -20.92
CA VAL A 462 -20.68 19.24 -20.78
C VAL A 462 -19.50 20.19 -20.95
N ARG A 463 -19.43 20.91 -22.07
CA ARG A 463 -18.37 21.88 -22.35
C ARG A 463 -18.25 22.95 -21.26
N LYS A 464 -19.39 23.44 -20.74
CA LYS A 464 -19.39 24.43 -19.66
C LYS A 464 -18.77 23.90 -18.36
N ILE A 465 -18.95 22.64 -18.03
CA ILE A 465 -18.31 22.03 -16.86
C ILE A 465 -16.82 21.82 -17.12
N GLU A 466 -16.42 21.37 -18.30
CA GLU A 466 -15.01 21.22 -18.69
C GLU A 466 -14.24 22.57 -18.57
N GLU A 467 -14.83 23.67 -19.05
CA GLU A 467 -14.25 25.01 -18.90
C GLU A 467 -14.10 25.42 -17.43
N LEU A 468 -15.10 25.09 -16.61
CA LEU A 468 -15.12 25.51 -15.21
C LEU A 468 -14.21 24.68 -14.32
N MET A 469 -13.96 23.42 -14.67
CA MET A 469 -12.97 22.57 -13.97
C MET A 469 -11.57 23.19 -13.99
N ALA A 470 -11.24 23.95 -15.02
CA ALA A 470 -9.94 24.63 -15.12
C ALA A 470 -9.79 25.82 -14.17
N THR A 471 -10.92 26.41 -13.69
CA THR A 471 -10.91 27.66 -12.91
C THR A 471 -11.53 27.54 -11.52
N ASP A 472 -12.30 26.48 -11.26
CA ASP A 472 -13.06 26.27 -10.03
C ASP A 472 -12.60 24.95 -9.36
N SER A 473 -11.72 25.08 -8.36
CA SER A 473 -11.15 23.92 -7.63
C SER A 473 -12.23 23.16 -6.84
N GLN A 474 -13.20 23.87 -6.25
CA GLN A 474 -14.29 23.25 -5.50
C GLN A 474 -15.16 22.39 -6.40
N LEU A 475 -15.47 22.86 -7.61
CA LEU A 475 -16.19 22.06 -8.60
C LEU A 475 -15.43 20.80 -8.98
N SER A 476 -14.11 20.89 -9.12
CA SER A 476 -13.25 19.73 -9.42
C SER A 476 -13.27 18.70 -8.31
N ASP A 477 -13.26 19.15 -7.05
CA ASP A 477 -13.29 18.26 -5.88
C ASP A 477 -14.66 17.60 -5.73
N ASP A 478 -15.76 18.34 -5.94
CA ASP A 478 -17.11 17.81 -5.99
C ASP A 478 -17.26 16.72 -7.06
N LEU A 479 -16.72 16.96 -8.26
CA LEU A 479 -16.74 15.98 -9.35
C LEU A 479 -15.95 14.72 -9.03
N LEU A 480 -14.78 14.85 -8.39
CA LEU A 480 -13.99 13.71 -7.94
C LEU A 480 -14.74 12.90 -6.88
N LEU A 481 -15.37 13.56 -5.92
CA LEU A 481 -16.17 12.91 -4.89
C LEU A 481 -17.36 12.17 -5.49
N LEU A 482 -18.14 12.84 -6.36
CA LEU A 482 -19.29 12.25 -7.04
C LEU A 482 -18.89 11.05 -7.90
N ARG A 483 -17.75 11.14 -8.60
CA ARG A 483 -17.22 10.04 -9.40
C ARG A 483 -16.88 8.83 -8.54
N ARG A 484 -16.25 9.04 -7.38
CA ARG A 484 -15.96 7.95 -6.40
C ARG A 484 -17.25 7.34 -5.87
N LEU A 485 -18.26 8.14 -5.52
CA LEU A 485 -19.55 7.65 -5.01
C LEU A 485 -20.37 6.87 -6.05
N LEU A 486 -20.13 7.11 -7.33
CA LEU A 486 -20.81 6.44 -8.45
C LEU A 486 -20.08 5.19 -8.94
N GLN A 487 -18.77 5.13 -8.79
CA GLN A 487 -17.96 4.01 -9.27
C GLN A 487 -17.63 2.96 -8.16
N GLY A 488 -17.92 3.29 -6.90
CA GLY A 488 -17.73 2.41 -5.73
C GLY A 488 -16.40 2.65 -5.08
#